data_f3a734af4dbb82daa6c91db318db9a43
#
_entry.id   f3a734af4dbb82daa6c91db318db9a43
#
_cell.length_a   1.000
_cell.length_b   1.000
_cell.length_c   1.000
_cell.angle_alpha   90.00
_cell.angle_beta   90.00
_cell.angle_gamma   90.00
#
_symmetry.space_group_name_H-M   'P 1'
#
loop_
_entity.id
_entity.type
_entity.pdbx_description
1 polymer ?
#
loop_
_entity_poly.entity_id
_entity_poly.type
_entity_poly.pdbx_seq_one_letter_code
_entity_poly.pdbx_strand_id
1 'polypeptide(L)'
;MAEKIPEEWEIPFEAPSEWSDEQKAAHAAFMELKKKRQAEIDASIFRVAETEYLYDRPYEDKKRVRVAGPFTVESVAPTRSLIVRPDGTTEDPVAKIAKDIDYGNGESYVARMIDILRRTGVKQAKKSDRIVFSSVTAWAGGRHVAAEGWTQAGENQRSKRFAIAFGPEFGSVTRLDMKAATREAMEGGFDALLYCAFNFEAYVEEGSDSAFGKLKVLHARMNSDLHMATDLKDTSGGNPFIIFGEPDIEVKRLENDELIVTIKGVDVYDPKKDEVRSDNADDIDCWMLDTDYNEEAFFARQVYFPGRDKVYDAFKKFLNNDIDREEWESVAKTVSRPFPRPDTGRIAVKVINHFGDEVMKIFEV
;
A
#
# COMPACT_ATOMS: atom_id res chain seq x y z
N MET A 1 -23.86 -80.93 -12.81
CA MET A 1 -22.91 -79.92 -12.39
C MET A 1 -23.75 -78.81 -11.74
N ALA A 2 -23.52 -78.49 -10.49
CA ALA A 2 -24.22 -77.34 -9.89
C ALA A 2 -23.73 -76.05 -10.55
N GLU A 3 -24.65 -75.32 -11.18
CA GLU A 3 -24.33 -73.99 -11.70
C GLU A 3 -23.80 -73.12 -10.58
N LYS A 4 -22.61 -72.57 -10.71
CA LYS A 4 -22.04 -71.68 -9.76
C LYS A 4 -22.87 -70.40 -9.75
N ILE A 5 -23.49 -70.10 -8.63
CA ILE A 5 -24.19 -68.81 -8.43
C ILE A 5 -23.15 -67.70 -8.53
N PRO A 6 -23.34 -66.71 -9.43
CA PRO A 6 -22.39 -65.62 -9.54
C PRO A 6 -22.35 -64.77 -8.27
N GLU A 7 -21.17 -64.34 -7.91
CA GLU A 7 -21.00 -63.40 -6.80
C GLU A 7 -21.50 -61.99 -7.19
N GLU A 8 -21.89 -61.20 -6.22
CA GLU A 8 -22.54 -59.89 -6.45
C GLU A 8 -21.70 -58.95 -7.34
N TRP A 9 -20.36 -59.00 -7.23
CA TRP A 9 -19.45 -58.18 -8.02
C TRP A 9 -19.24 -58.75 -9.44
N GLU A 10 -19.61 -59.96 -9.73
CA GLU A 10 -19.52 -60.56 -11.06
C GLU A 10 -20.74 -60.15 -11.93
N ILE A 11 -21.79 -59.58 -11.32
CA ILE A 11 -23.02 -59.17 -12.01
C ILE A 11 -22.76 -57.79 -12.67
N PRO A 12 -22.90 -57.67 -14.01
CA PRO A 12 -22.65 -56.40 -14.69
C PRO A 12 -23.67 -55.33 -14.29
N PHE A 13 -23.24 -54.03 -14.33
CA PHE A 13 -24.14 -52.92 -14.02
C PHE A 13 -25.27 -52.74 -15.02
N GLU A 14 -25.02 -53.06 -16.29
CA GLU A 14 -26.00 -53.01 -17.38
C GLU A 14 -26.23 -54.43 -17.92
N ALA A 15 -27.48 -54.76 -18.17
CA ALA A 15 -27.82 -56.07 -18.73
C ALA A 15 -27.31 -56.18 -20.17
N PRO A 16 -26.45 -57.16 -20.49
CA PRO A 16 -25.99 -57.39 -21.88
C PRO A 16 -27.17 -57.57 -22.83
N SER A 17 -27.02 -57.11 -24.06
CA SER A 17 -28.04 -57.20 -25.09
C SER A 17 -28.43 -58.65 -25.44
N GLU A 18 -27.50 -59.57 -25.25
CA GLU A 18 -27.59 -61.01 -25.59
C GLU A 18 -28.46 -61.80 -24.57
N TRP A 19 -28.82 -61.18 -23.41
CA TRP A 19 -29.59 -61.84 -22.41
C TRP A 19 -31.07 -61.98 -22.83
N SER A 20 -31.71 -63.07 -22.39
CA SER A 20 -33.14 -63.27 -22.59
C SER A 20 -33.94 -62.24 -21.79
N ASP A 21 -35.19 -62.04 -22.15
CA ASP A 21 -36.09 -61.09 -21.44
C ASP A 21 -36.29 -61.47 -19.97
N GLU A 22 -36.30 -62.80 -19.67
CA GLU A 22 -36.36 -63.31 -18.30
C GLU A 22 -35.11 -62.95 -17.49
N GLN A 23 -33.93 -63.08 -18.11
CA GLN A 23 -32.64 -62.70 -17.49
C GLN A 23 -32.55 -61.18 -17.25
N LYS A 24 -33.02 -60.40 -18.20
CA LYS A 24 -33.07 -58.93 -18.06
C LYS A 24 -34.04 -58.52 -16.97
N ALA A 25 -35.17 -59.19 -16.85
CA ALA A 25 -36.12 -58.90 -15.77
C ALA A 25 -35.57 -59.31 -14.38
N ALA A 26 -34.87 -60.44 -14.28
CA ALA A 26 -34.22 -60.85 -13.04
C ALA A 26 -33.08 -59.90 -12.66
N HIS A 27 -32.28 -59.42 -13.64
CA HIS A 27 -31.25 -58.41 -13.41
C HIS A 27 -31.83 -57.08 -12.93
N ALA A 28 -32.92 -56.59 -13.52
CA ALA A 28 -33.62 -55.39 -13.08
C ALA A 28 -34.12 -55.49 -11.63
N ALA A 29 -34.72 -56.63 -11.29
CA ALA A 29 -35.18 -56.89 -9.90
C ALA A 29 -33.99 -56.94 -8.92
N PHE A 30 -32.88 -57.55 -9.30
CA PHE A 30 -31.65 -57.56 -8.50
C PHE A 30 -31.10 -56.14 -8.27
N MET A 31 -31.03 -55.34 -9.31
CA MET A 31 -30.53 -53.95 -9.21
C MET A 31 -31.44 -53.07 -8.34
N GLU A 32 -32.75 -53.29 -8.38
CA GLU A 32 -33.67 -52.56 -7.52
C GLU A 32 -33.49 -52.95 -6.05
N LEU A 33 -33.32 -54.24 -5.74
CA LEU A 33 -33.01 -54.70 -4.38
C LEU A 33 -31.66 -54.19 -3.87
N LYS A 34 -30.65 -54.17 -4.75
CA LYS A 34 -29.34 -53.61 -4.44
C LYS A 34 -29.41 -52.10 -4.09
N LYS A 35 -30.15 -51.33 -4.88
CA LYS A 35 -30.43 -49.91 -4.61
C LYS A 35 -31.18 -49.69 -3.30
N LYS A 36 -32.17 -50.53 -3.00
CA LYS A 36 -32.88 -50.43 -1.74
C LYS A 36 -31.99 -50.76 -0.56
N ARG A 37 -31.18 -51.80 -0.62
CA ARG A 37 -30.21 -52.16 0.40
C ARG A 37 -29.21 -51.04 0.63
N GLN A 38 -28.68 -50.42 -0.45
CA GLN A 38 -27.78 -49.31 -0.34
C GLN A 38 -28.43 -48.11 0.36
N ALA A 39 -29.65 -47.78 0.01
CA ALA A 39 -30.40 -46.70 0.68
C ALA A 39 -30.65 -46.97 2.17
N GLU A 40 -30.89 -48.23 2.56
CA GLU A 40 -31.00 -48.61 3.97
C GLU A 40 -29.67 -48.48 4.74
N ILE A 41 -28.55 -48.85 4.08
CA ILE A 41 -27.18 -48.66 4.63
C ILE A 41 -26.92 -47.19 4.82
N ASP A 42 -27.13 -46.35 3.79
CA ASP A 42 -26.87 -44.92 3.78
C ASP A 42 -27.76 -44.23 4.89
N ALA A 43 -29.00 -44.62 5.00
CA ALA A 43 -29.89 -44.13 6.07
C ALA A 43 -29.44 -44.57 7.48
N SER A 44 -28.85 -45.75 7.61
CA SER A 44 -28.27 -46.22 8.87
C SER A 44 -27.01 -45.44 9.24
N ILE A 45 -26.12 -45.24 8.26
CA ILE A 45 -24.92 -44.41 8.44
C ILE A 45 -25.29 -42.98 8.82
N PHE A 46 -26.26 -42.40 8.12
CA PHE A 46 -26.69 -41.02 8.40
C PHE A 46 -27.28 -40.87 9.80
N ARG A 47 -27.90 -41.93 10.34
CA ARG A 47 -28.52 -41.94 11.69
C ARG A 47 -27.50 -42.04 12.81
N VAL A 48 -26.33 -42.66 12.55
CA VAL A 48 -25.32 -42.97 13.57
C VAL A 48 -24.04 -42.11 13.38
N ALA A 49 -23.78 -41.60 12.17
CA ALA A 49 -22.67 -40.73 11.95
C ALA A 49 -22.85 -39.39 12.67
N GLU A 50 -21.86 -38.99 13.46
CA GLU A 50 -21.77 -37.64 13.97
C GLU A 50 -21.71 -36.68 12.78
N THR A 51 -22.73 -35.86 12.63
CA THR A 51 -22.81 -34.84 11.59
C THR A 51 -21.95 -33.67 11.99
N GLU A 52 -20.79 -33.53 11.41
CA GLU A 52 -20.01 -32.31 11.46
C GLU A 52 -20.57 -31.34 10.41
N TYR A 53 -21.05 -30.18 10.87
CA TYR A 53 -21.47 -29.13 9.94
C TYR A 53 -20.22 -28.48 9.35
N LEU A 54 -19.82 -28.90 8.16
CA LEU A 54 -18.82 -28.23 7.38
C LEU A 54 -19.41 -26.92 6.85
N TYR A 55 -18.97 -25.80 7.42
CA TYR A 55 -19.29 -24.45 6.91
C TYR A 55 -18.39 -24.08 5.72
N ASP A 56 -18.29 -24.93 4.73
CA ASP A 56 -17.48 -24.76 3.52
C ASP A 56 -18.15 -23.87 2.47
N ARG A 57 -19.39 -23.51 2.70
CA ARG A 57 -20.15 -22.61 1.84
C ARG A 57 -20.61 -21.40 2.65
N PRO A 58 -19.81 -20.32 2.66
CA PRO A 58 -20.27 -19.07 3.26
C PRO A 58 -21.56 -18.63 2.58
N TYR A 59 -22.54 -18.26 3.38
CA TYR A 59 -23.77 -17.67 2.86
C TYR A 59 -23.43 -16.31 2.23
N GLU A 60 -23.54 -16.21 0.92
CA GLU A 60 -23.29 -14.98 0.18
C GLU A 60 -24.51 -14.06 0.29
N ASP A 61 -24.46 -13.09 1.20
CA ASP A 61 -25.43 -12.02 1.24
C ASP A 61 -24.98 -10.89 0.32
N LYS A 62 -25.52 -10.86 -0.89
CA LYS A 62 -25.20 -9.86 -1.91
C LYS A 62 -25.62 -8.43 -1.54
N LYS A 63 -26.36 -8.25 -0.46
CA LYS A 63 -26.84 -6.95 0.00
C LYS A 63 -25.99 -6.35 1.10
N ARG A 64 -25.03 -7.08 1.64
CA ARG A 64 -24.17 -6.62 2.74
C ARG A 64 -22.71 -6.75 2.39
N VAL A 65 -21.97 -5.66 2.55
CA VAL A 65 -20.51 -5.66 2.51
C VAL A 65 -20.01 -5.92 3.92
N ARG A 66 -19.21 -6.97 4.09
CA ARG A 66 -18.57 -7.28 5.35
C ARG A 66 -17.25 -6.55 5.44
N VAL A 67 -17.13 -5.64 6.38
CA VAL A 67 -15.85 -5.02 6.71
C VAL A 67 -15.19 -5.87 7.79
N ALA A 68 -13.94 -6.28 7.57
CA ALA A 68 -13.15 -6.97 8.60
C ALA A 68 -12.90 -6.02 9.78
N GLY A 69 -12.77 -6.57 10.99
CA GLY A 69 -12.35 -5.82 12.18
C GLY A 69 -10.92 -5.27 12.03
N PRO A 70 -10.29 -4.82 13.12
CA PRO A 70 -8.95 -4.22 13.06
C PRO A 70 -7.98 -5.09 12.27
N PHE A 71 -7.25 -4.50 11.34
CA PHE A 71 -6.27 -5.18 10.51
C PHE A 71 -4.96 -4.39 10.49
N THR A 72 -3.84 -5.08 10.27
CA THR A 72 -2.55 -4.45 10.09
C THR A 72 -2.40 -3.93 8.67
N VAL A 73 -1.76 -2.78 8.53
CA VAL A 73 -1.38 -2.22 7.24
C VAL A 73 0.12 -2.10 7.20
N GLU A 74 0.75 -2.92 6.38
CA GLU A 74 2.19 -2.95 6.24
C GLU A 74 2.62 -2.36 4.90
N SER A 75 3.77 -1.70 4.88
CA SER A 75 4.37 -1.22 3.64
C SER A 75 4.98 -2.38 2.86
N VAL A 76 4.78 -2.40 1.54
CA VAL A 76 5.40 -3.39 0.65
C VAL A 76 6.92 -3.16 0.52
N ALA A 77 7.41 -1.98 0.91
CA ALA A 77 8.84 -1.68 0.88
C ALA A 77 9.60 -2.58 1.86
N PRO A 78 10.72 -3.17 1.43
CA PRO A 78 11.52 -4.04 2.30
C PRO A 78 12.07 -3.27 3.50
N THR A 79 12.04 -3.89 4.67
CA THR A 79 12.65 -3.34 5.88
C THR A 79 14.16 -3.23 5.73
N ARG A 80 14.71 -2.10 6.13
CA ARG A 80 16.15 -1.86 6.14
C ARG A 80 16.74 -2.42 7.43
N SER A 81 17.71 -3.33 7.32
CA SER A 81 18.49 -3.83 8.44
C SER A 81 19.85 -3.15 8.46
N LEU A 82 20.17 -2.42 9.51
CA LEU A 82 21.46 -1.78 9.71
C LEU A 82 22.31 -2.62 10.66
N ILE A 83 23.56 -2.90 10.27
CA ILE A 83 24.54 -3.50 11.17
C ILE A 83 25.28 -2.36 11.88
N VAL A 84 25.11 -2.25 13.18
CA VAL A 84 25.86 -1.31 14.00
C VAL A 84 27.16 -1.98 14.45
N ARG A 85 28.28 -1.43 14.08
CA ARG A 85 29.60 -1.90 14.49
C ARG A 85 29.96 -1.39 15.89
N PRO A 86 30.90 -2.05 16.60
CA PRO A 86 31.33 -1.61 17.95
C PRO A 86 31.91 -0.20 18.00
N ASP A 87 32.37 0.34 16.86
CA ASP A 87 32.87 1.72 16.70
C ASP A 87 31.76 2.76 16.49
N GLY A 88 30.50 2.32 16.52
CA GLY A 88 29.31 3.17 16.26
C GLY A 88 29.04 3.46 14.79
N THR A 89 29.81 2.90 13.86
CA THR A 89 29.52 3.02 12.44
C THR A 89 28.40 2.08 12.04
N THR A 90 27.51 2.53 11.13
CA THR A 90 26.42 1.72 10.59
C THR A 90 26.77 1.23 9.19
N GLU A 91 26.55 -0.04 8.94
CA GLU A 91 26.69 -0.65 7.61
C GLU A 91 25.34 -1.22 7.18
N ASP A 92 24.91 -0.86 5.99
CA ASP A 92 23.74 -1.43 5.33
C ASP A 92 24.19 -2.56 4.39
N PRO A 93 23.98 -3.83 4.75
CA PRO A 93 24.41 -4.96 3.92
C PRO A 93 23.68 -5.00 2.58
N VAL A 94 22.44 -4.47 2.52
CA VAL A 94 21.64 -4.46 1.30
C VAL A 94 22.11 -3.36 0.36
N ALA A 95 22.48 -2.18 0.87
CA ALA A 95 23.05 -1.10 0.07
C ALA A 95 24.39 -1.49 -0.57
N LYS A 96 25.15 -2.40 0.06
CA LYS A 96 26.38 -2.94 -0.50
C LYS A 96 26.11 -3.87 -1.68
N ILE A 97 25.09 -4.75 -1.53
CA ILE A 97 24.66 -5.64 -2.61
C ILE A 97 24.08 -4.84 -3.78
N ALA A 98 23.29 -3.78 -3.49
CA ALA A 98 22.71 -2.91 -4.51
C ALA A 98 23.76 -2.19 -5.38
N LYS A 99 24.93 -1.89 -4.83
CA LYS A 99 26.04 -1.30 -5.61
C LYS A 99 26.67 -2.27 -6.62
N ASP A 100 26.53 -3.57 -6.37
CA ASP A 100 27.11 -4.62 -7.20
C ASP A 100 26.09 -5.19 -8.23
N ILE A 101 24.84 -4.70 -8.23
CA ILE A 101 23.84 -5.11 -9.21
C ILE A 101 24.14 -4.42 -10.55
N ASP A 102 24.54 -5.22 -11.53
CA ASP A 102 24.70 -4.78 -12.91
C ASP A 102 23.33 -4.76 -13.62
N TYR A 103 22.83 -3.56 -13.93
CA TYR A 103 21.57 -3.36 -14.68
C TYR A 103 21.70 -3.61 -16.18
N GLY A 104 22.73 -4.32 -16.61
CA GLY A 104 22.91 -4.77 -18.00
C GLY A 104 23.51 -3.76 -18.97
N ASN A 105 23.67 -2.50 -18.57
CA ASN A 105 24.28 -1.43 -19.39
C ASN A 105 25.46 -0.73 -18.70
N GLY A 106 25.95 -1.22 -17.55
CA GLY A 106 27.02 -0.59 -16.77
C GLY A 106 26.63 0.76 -16.13
N GLU A 107 25.34 1.12 -16.15
CA GLU A 107 24.84 2.34 -15.50
C GLU A 107 24.56 2.09 -14.01
N SER A 108 25.03 3.02 -13.17
CA SER A 108 24.70 2.96 -11.74
C SER A 108 23.24 3.31 -11.50
N TYR A 109 22.64 2.75 -10.43
CA TYR A 109 21.29 3.09 -9.97
C TYR A 109 21.04 4.60 -9.96
N VAL A 110 21.95 5.37 -9.38
CA VAL A 110 21.85 6.85 -9.29
C VAL A 110 21.82 7.50 -10.67
N ALA A 111 22.70 7.09 -11.59
CA ALA A 111 22.76 7.67 -12.94
C ALA A 111 21.42 7.44 -13.69
N ARG A 112 20.83 6.26 -13.53
CA ARG A 112 19.54 5.91 -14.09
C ARG A 112 18.42 6.76 -13.48
N MET A 113 18.39 6.93 -12.16
CA MET A 113 17.38 7.77 -11.49
C MET A 113 17.47 9.23 -11.94
N ILE A 114 18.68 9.76 -12.12
CA ILE A 114 18.92 11.11 -12.66
C ILE A 114 18.35 11.25 -14.08
N ASP A 115 18.56 10.27 -14.93
CA ASP A 115 18.06 10.32 -16.32
C ASP A 115 16.52 10.25 -16.36
N ILE A 116 15.92 9.39 -15.56
CA ILE A 116 14.45 9.31 -15.45
C ILE A 116 13.88 10.63 -14.89
N LEU A 117 14.45 11.16 -13.81
CA LEU A 117 14.00 12.41 -13.20
C LEU A 117 14.09 13.59 -14.16
N ARG A 118 15.15 13.67 -14.96
CA ARG A 118 15.31 14.70 -15.98
C ARG A 118 14.21 14.66 -17.03
N ARG A 119 13.81 13.46 -17.46
CA ARG A 119 12.76 13.27 -18.47
C ARG A 119 11.35 13.47 -17.91
N THR A 120 11.09 12.97 -16.71
CA THR A 120 9.74 12.91 -16.16
C THR A 120 9.42 14.07 -15.22
N GLY A 121 10.43 14.70 -14.60
CA GLY A 121 10.19 15.62 -13.49
C GLY A 121 9.54 14.94 -12.30
N VAL A 122 9.02 15.74 -11.38
CA VAL A 122 8.33 15.26 -10.16
C VAL A 122 6.88 15.71 -10.21
N LYS A 123 5.96 14.79 -9.99
CA LYS A 123 4.53 15.07 -9.93
C LYS A 123 4.13 15.41 -8.48
N GLN A 124 3.17 16.28 -8.34
CA GLN A 124 2.49 16.58 -7.08
C GLN A 124 1.01 16.20 -7.17
N ALA A 125 0.25 16.50 -6.14
CA ALA A 125 -1.17 16.11 -6.01
C ALA A 125 -2.03 16.42 -7.24
N LYS A 126 -1.81 17.56 -7.92
CA LYS A 126 -2.53 17.90 -9.14
C LYS A 126 -1.67 17.75 -10.39
N LYS A 127 -2.27 17.35 -11.50
CA LYS A 127 -1.55 17.23 -12.81
C LYS A 127 -0.87 18.52 -13.24
N SER A 128 -1.38 19.69 -12.82
CA SER A 128 -0.83 21.01 -13.10
C SER A 128 0.42 21.33 -12.28
N ASP A 129 0.59 20.66 -11.14
CA ASP A 129 1.60 20.99 -10.14
C ASP A 129 2.81 20.06 -10.30
N ARG A 130 3.45 20.15 -11.45
CA ARG A 130 4.64 19.36 -11.76
C ARG A 130 5.88 20.18 -11.61
N ILE A 131 6.89 19.67 -10.90
CA ILE A 131 8.23 20.25 -10.88
C ILE A 131 8.96 19.73 -12.12
N VAL A 132 9.24 20.62 -13.05
CA VAL A 132 10.00 20.31 -14.26
C VAL A 132 11.37 20.97 -14.15
N PHE A 133 12.41 20.17 -14.36
CA PHE A 133 13.77 20.65 -14.37
C PHE A 133 14.21 21.01 -15.78
N SER A 134 14.85 22.17 -15.93
CA SER A 134 15.52 22.56 -17.16
C SER A 134 16.82 21.78 -17.37
N SER A 135 17.48 21.42 -16.27
CA SER A 135 18.66 20.55 -16.26
C SER A 135 18.74 19.77 -14.97
N VAL A 136 19.22 18.53 -15.05
CA VAL A 136 19.60 17.70 -13.89
C VAL A 136 20.96 17.12 -14.22
N THR A 137 21.96 17.41 -13.39
CA THR A 137 23.34 16.95 -13.56
C THR A 137 23.87 16.33 -12.26
N ALA A 138 24.73 15.34 -12.38
CA ALA A 138 25.35 14.72 -11.22
C ALA A 138 26.18 15.76 -10.44
N TRP A 139 26.09 15.72 -9.11
CA TRP A 139 26.85 16.60 -8.22
C TRP A 139 28.15 15.93 -7.82
N ALA A 140 29.28 16.39 -8.41
CA ALA A 140 30.56 15.73 -8.26
C ALA A 140 31.20 15.82 -6.86
N GLY A 141 30.75 16.74 -6.01
CA GLY A 141 31.27 16.94 -4.64
C GLY A 141 30.41 16.29 -3.56
N GLY A 142 29.31 15.64 -3.94
CA GLY A 142 28.31 15.17 -3.00
C GLY A 142 28.61 13.80 -2.40
N ARG A 143 28.33 13.66 -1.10
CA ARG A 143 28.31 12.37 -0.41
C ARG A 143 26.89 11.85 -0.21
N HIS A 144 25.96 12.76 0.07
CA HIS A 144 24.53 12.47 0.29
C HIS A 144 23.66 13.12 -0.80
N VAL A 145 24.13 14.25 -1.38
CA VAL A 145 23.51 14.87 -2.54
C VAL A 145 24.12 14.27 -3.80
N ALA A 146 23.28 13.63 -4.61
CA ALA A 146 23.71 12.92 -5.81
C ALA A 146 23.71 13.78 -7.08
N ALA A 147 22.82 14.77 -7.14
CA ALA A 147 22.66 15.62 -8.32
C ALA A 147 22.21 17.04 -7.95
N GLU A 148 22.39 17.96 -8.89
CA GLU A 148 21.77 19.28 -8.88
C GLU A 148 20.74 19.39 -10.00
N GLY A 149 19.63 20.03 -9.72
CA GLY A 149 18.58 20.32 -10.67
C GLY A 149 18.24 21.80 -10.72
N TRP A 150 17.98 22.32 -11.91
CA TRP A 150 17.52 23.69 -12.09
C TRP A 150 16.10 23.69 -12.61
N THR A 151 15.20 24.42 -11.96
CA THR A 151 13.84 24.59 -12.46
C THR A 151 13.78 25.60 -13.59
N GLN A 152 12.73 25.53 -14.43
CA GLN A 152 12.48 26.56 -15.43
C GLN A 152 12.10 27.88 -14.74
N ALA A 153 12.72 28.98 -15.21
CA ALA A 153 12.32 30.31 -14.78
C ALA A 153 10.91 30.61 -15.31
N GLY A 154 10.00 31.05 -14.44
CA GLY A 154 8.70 31.64 -14.87
C GLY A 154 8.91 33.07 -15.37
N GLU A 155 7.87 33.66 -16.02
CA GLU A 155 7.93 35.03 -16.60
C GLU A 155 8.37 36.11 -15.62
N ASN A 156 8.27 35.88 -14.28
CA ASN A 156 8.72 36.80 -13.23
C ASN A 156 9.47 36.13 -12.08
N GLN A 157 10.02 34.95 -12.29
CA GLN A 157 10.65 34.16 -11.21
C GLN A 157 12.04 33.68 -11.59
N ARG A 158 12.95 33.72 -10.61
CA ARG A 158 14.29 33.17 -10.71
C ARG A 158 14.23 31.65 -10.74
N SER A 159 15.03 31.03 -11.64
CA SER A 159 15.23 29.58 -11.58
C SER A 159 15.80 29.18 -10.22
N LYS A 160 15.30 28.08 -9.66
CA LYS A 160 15.74 27.55 -8.37
C LYS A 160 16.69 26.41 -8.57
N ARG A 161 17.66 26.34 -7.68
CA ARG A 161 18.68 25.30 -7.61
C ARG A 161 18.31 24.26 -6.56
N PHE A 162 18.00 23.06 -7.00
CA PHE A 162 17.66 21.94 -6.15
C PHE A 162 18.84 21.02 -5.91
N ALA A 163 19.11 20.68 -4.66
CA ALA A 163 19.86 19.48 -4.32
C ALA A 163 18.96 18.27 -4.51
N ILE A 164 19.45 17.22 -5.13
CA ILE A 164 18.71 15.98 -5.35
C ILE A 164 19.47 14.84 -4.68
N ALA A 165 18.81 14.18 -3.74
CA ALA A 165 19.32 13.00 -3.06
C ALA A 165 18.44 11.80 -3.39
N PHE A 166 19.05 10.62 -3.49
CA PHE A 166 18.33 9.36 -3.69
C PHE A 166 18.55 8.46 -2.49
N GLY A 167 17.45 7.90 -1.97
CA GLY A 167 17.49 6.87 -0.96
C GLY A 167 18.04 5.55 -1.49
N PRO A 168 18.26 4.58 -0.61
CA PRO A 168 18.72 3.26 -1.02
C PRO A 168 17.67 2.62 -1.95
N GLU A 169 18.16 1.81 -2.90
CA GLU A 169 17.28 1.05 -3.79
C GLU A 169 16.41 0.06 -3.00
N PHE A 170 16.97 -0.53 -1.97
CA PHE A 170 16.27 -1.43 -1.05
C PHE A 170 16.38 -0.87 0.38
N GLY A 171 15.23 -0.71 1.04
CA GLY A 171 15.15 -0.19 2.40
C GLY A 171 14.49 1.17 2.50
N SER A 172 14.59 1.80 3.68
CA SER A 172 13.98 3.08 4.00
C SER A 172 15.03 4.16 4.25
N VAL A 173 14.69 5.40 3.95
CA VAL A 173 15.50 6.57 4.33
C VAL A 173 15.29 6.83 5.81
N THR A 174 16.40 6.89 6.55
CA THR A 174 16.38 7.18 7.98
C THR A 174 16.44 8.69 8.24
N ARG A 175 16.09 9.08 9.47
CA ARG A 175 16.24 10.46 9.93
C ARG A 175 17.70 10.96 9.85
N LEU A 176 18.67 10.08 10.03
CA LEU A 176 20.10 10.42 9.92
C LEU A 176 20.50 10.71 8.47
N ASP A 177 20.01 9.89 7.52
CA ASP A 177 20.26 10.11 6.09
C ASP A 177 19.69 11.46 5.64
N MET A 178 18.45 11.75 6.06
CA MET A 178 17.79 13.03 5.74
C MET A 178 18.56 14.21 6.30
N LYS A 179 18.96 14.14 7.58
CA LYS A 179 19.73 15.18 8.24
C LYS A 179 21.08 15.43 7.56
N ALA A 180 21.75 14.37 7.13
CA ALA A 180 23.03 14.46 6.44
C ALA A 180 22.89 15.13 5.06
N ALA A 181 21.90 14.72 4.26
CA ALA A 181 21.63 15.32 2.96
C ALA A 181 21.18 16.78 3.08
N THR A 182 20.35 17.11 4.09
CA THR A 182 19.91 18.48 4.35
C THR A 182 21.10 19.39 4.69
N ARG A 183 22.00 18.92 5.55
CA ARG A 183 23.21 19.67 5.89
C ARG A 183 24.08 19.93 4.67
N GLU A 184 24.33 18.91 3.87
CA GLU A 184 25.13 19.02 2.65
C GLU A 184 24.48 19.97 1.62
N ALA A 185 23.14 19.92 1.48
CA ALA A 185 22.42 20.85 0.63
C ALA A 185 22.53 22.30 1.11
N MET A 186 22.49 22.54 2.42
CA MET A 186 22.70 23.88 3.00
C MET A 186 24.12 24.39 2.76
N GLU A 187 25.11 23.54 3.00
CA GLU A 187 26.53 23.88 2.75
C GLU A 187 26.80 24.14 1.27
N GLY A 188 26.10 23.44 0.37
CA GLY A 188 26.16 23.63 -1.07
C GLY A 188 25.42 24.86 -1.61
N GLY A 189 24.70 25.59 -0.74
CA GLY A 189 23.95 26.80 -1.10
C GLY A 189 22.78 26.55 -2.04
N PHE A 190 22.09 25.41 -1.88
CA PHE A 190 20.88 25.08 -2.65
C PHE A 190 19.65 25.81 -2.08
N ASP A 191 18.67 26.08 -2.94
CA ASP A 191 17.41 26.70 -2.56
C ASP A 191 16.43 25.69 -1.93
N ALA A 192 16.50 24.43 -2.37
CA ALA A 192 15.68 23.34 -1.84
C ALA A 192 16.40 21.98 -1.97
N LEU A 193 16.00 21.02 -1.13
CA LEU A 193 16.39 19.62 -1.22
C LEU A 193 15.20 18.78 -1.69
N LEU A 194 15.38 18.04 -2.78
CA LEU A 194 14.47 17.00 -3.22
C LEU A 194 15.09 15.65 -2.84
N TYR A 195 14.47 14.97 -1.87
CA TYR A 195 14.89 13.63 -1.46
C TYR A 195 13.95 12.60 -2.09
N CYS A 196 14.48 11.77 -2.99
CA CYS A 196 13.74 10.73 -3.71
C CYS A 196 14.01 9.36 -3.09
N ALA A 197 12.97 8.64 -2.65
CA ALA A 197 13.13 7.31 -2.07
C ALA A 197 11.89 6.45 -2.29
N PHE A 198 12.07 5.13 -2.26
CA PHE A 198 10.95 4.19 -2.28
C PHE A 198 10.18 4.19 -0.96
N ASN A 199 10.89 4.37 0.15
CA ASN A 199 10.29 4.42 1.47
C ASN A 199 11.05 5.36 2.41
N PHE A 200 10.29 6.00 3.32
CA PHE A 200 10.80 6.84 4.39
C PHE A 200 10.36 6.26 5.74
N GLU A 201 11.21 6.36 6.77
CA GLU A 201 10.81 6.05 8.13
C GLU A 201 9.77 7.07 8.63
N ALA A 202 8.83 6.62 9.46
CA ALA A 202 7.72 7.44 9.95
C ALA A 202 8.16 8.74 10.65
N TYR A 203 9.30 8.73 11.33
CA TYR A 203 9.84 9.89 12.06
C TYR A 203 10.68 10.84 11.19
N VAL A 204 10.90 10.51 9.92
CA VAL A 204 11.64 11.40 9.00
C VAL A 204 10.84 12.65 8.70
N GLU A 205 9.52 12.54 8.71
CA GLU A 205 8.59 13.62 8.36
C GLU A 205 8.37 14.62 9.53
N GLU A 206 8.55 14.20 10.77
CA GLU A 206 8.29 15.01 11.98
C GLU A 206 9.26 16.15 12.25
N GLY A 207 10.10 16.56 11.39
CA GLY A 207 11.08 17.59 11.74
C GLY A 207 11.69 18.32 10.57
N SER A 208 11.19 18.12 9.37
CA SER A 208 11.77 18.73 8.19
C SER A 208 11.53 20.25 8.11
N ASP A 209 10.42 20.74 8.65
CA ASP A 209 10.03 22.14 8.46
C ASP A 209 10.57 23.15 9.48
N SER A 210 10.98 22.72 10.67
CA SER A 210 11.29 23.68 11.76
C SER A 210 12.75 23.74 12.19
N ALA A 211 13.60 22.79 11.81
CA ALA A 211 14.93 22.67 12.40
C ALA A 211 16.11 23.10 11.49
N PHE A 212 15.88 23.32 10.20
CA PHE A 212 17.00 23.50 9.25
C PHE A 212 17.07 24.86 8.52
N GLY A 213 16.45 25.89 9.05
CA GLY A 213 16.55 27.25 8.54
C GLY A 213 15.75 27.47 7.24
N LYS A 214 16.32 28.15 6.25
CA LYS A 214 15.63 28.56 5.02
C LYS A 214 15.56 27.47 3.94
N LEU A 215 16.21 26.32 4.12
CA LEU A 215 16.22 25.25 3.11
C LEU A 215 14.91 24.47 3.17
N LYS A 216 14.23 24.39 2.05
CA LYS A 216 13.00 23.61 1.90
C LYS A 216 13.32 22.18 1.53
N VAL A 217 12.76 21.23 2.28
CA VAL A 217 12.96 19.79 2.04
C VAL A 217 11.68 19.19 1.47
N LEU A 218 11.79 18.55 0.31
CA LEU A 218 10.69 17.91 -0.39
C LEU A 218 10.94 16.40 -0.45
N HIS A 219 9.99 15.62 0.04
CA HIS A 219 10.02 14.16 0.00
C HIS A 219 9.32 13.67 -1.27
N ALA A 220 10.06 13.05 -2.17
CA ALA A 220 9.51 12.45 -3.38
C ALA A 220 9.52 10.92 -3.26
N ARG A 221 8.34 10.32 -3.23
CA ARG A 221 8.24 8.87 -3.27
C ARG A 221 8.51 8.37 -4.69
N MET A 222 9.31 7.33 -4.79
CA MET A 222 9.63 6.64 -6.04
C MET A 222 8.68 5.45 -6.22
N ASN A 223 8.16 5.30 -7.44
CA ASN A 223 7.31 4.17 -7.77
C ASN A 223 8.11 2.86 -7.77
N SER A 224 7.58 1.81 -7.15
CA SER A 224 8.18 0.47 -7.11
C SER A 224 8.42 -0.14 -8.50
N ASP A 225 7.68 0.29 -9.51
CA ASP A 225 7.89 -0.12 -10.90
C ASP A 225 9.31 0.25 -11.42
N LEU A 226 9.96 1.22 -10.78
CA LEU A 226 11.35 1.57 -11.10
C LEU A 226 12.36 0.45 -10.80
N HIS A 227 12.03 -0.52 -9.92
CA HIS A 227 12.85 -1.72 -9.71
C HIS A 227 12.78 -2.70 -10.89
N MET A 228 11.66 -2.74 -11.61
CA MET A 228 11.40 -3.71 -12.67
C MET A 228 11.90 -3.25 -14.06
N ALA A 229 12.54 -2.13 -14.14
CA ALA A 229 12.66 -1.31 -15.35
C ALA A 229 13.82 -1.62 -16.27
N THR A 230 14.19 -2.86 -16.52
CA THR A 230 14.91 -3.19 -17.75
C THR A 230 14.04 -3.02 -19.01
N ASP A 231 12.70 -3.13 -18.86
CA ASP A 231 11.74 -3.07 -19.96
C ASP A 231 10.88 -1.79 -20.02
N LEU A 232 11.03 -0.88 -19.05
CA LEU A 232 10.27 0.37 -18.95
C LEU A 232 10.76 1.49 -19.90
N LYS A 233 11.27 1.15 -21.08
CA LYS A 233 11.63 2.14 -22.10
C LYS A 233 10.44 2.99 -22.57
N ASP A 234 9.20 2.59 -22.27
CA ASP A 234 7.98 3.19 -22.80
C ASP A 234 6.91 3.55 -21.74
N THR A 235 7.21 3.63 -20.46
CA THR A 235 6.24 4.14 -19.50
C THR A 235 6.09 5.67 -19.58
N SER A 236 5.64 6.14 -20.73
CA SER A 236 5.14 7.50 -20.90
C SER A 236 3.88 7.83 -20.08
N GLY A 237 3.30 6.86 -19.39
CA GLY A 237 2.11 6.99 -18.55
C GLY A 237 2.32 6.88 -17.04
N GLY A 238 3.45 6.39 -16.55
CA GLY A 238 3.78 6.27 -15.14
C GLY A 238 4.28 7.57 -14.52
N ASN A 239 4.05 7.76 -13.21
CA ASN A 239 4.63 8.85 -12.45
C ASN A 239 5.74 8.27 -11.57
N PRO A 240 7.00 8.27 -12.02
CA PRO A 240 8.09 7.61 -11.28
C PRO A 240 8.46 8.34 -9.99
N PHE A 241 8.23 9.67 -9.92
CA PHE A 241 8.50 10.48 -8.74
C PHE A 241 7.27 11.30 -8.38
N ILE A 242 6.78 11.13 -7.16
CA ILE A 242 5.59 11.80 -6.68
C ILE A 242 5.91 12.44 -5.32
N ILE A 243 5.65 13.74 -5.19
CA ILE A 243 5.61 14.40 -3.90
C ILE A 243 4.18 14.29 -3.38
N PHE A 244 4.01 13.58 -2.29
CA PHE A 244 2.81 13.63 -1.50
C PHE A 244 2.89 14.87 -0.61
N GLY A 245 1.85 15.69 -0.64
CA GLY A 245 1.77 16.84 0.26
C GLY A 245 1.68 16.37 1.70
N GLU A 246 2.19 17.16 2.61
CA GLU A 246 2.14 16.85 4.03
C GLU A 246 0.69 16.96 4.54
N PRO A 247 0.10 15.90 5.13
CA PRO A 247 -1.24 15.99 5.66
C PRO A 247 -1.28 16.90 6.91
N ASP A 248 -2.14 17.93 6.88
CA ASP A 248 -2.43 18.79 8.04
C ASP A 248 -3.41 18.05 8.96
N ILE A 249 -2.88 17.53 10.06
CA ILE A 249 -3.59 16.70 11.01
C ILE A 249 -3.66 17.43 12.35
N GLU A 250 -4.87 17.58 12.87
CA GLU A 250 -5.10 18.14 14.19
C GLU A 250 -5.63 17.05 15.15
N VAL A 251 -4.99 16.90 16.29
CA VAL A 251 -5.44 16.04 17.39
C VAL A 251 -5.99 16.93 18.51
N LYS A 252 -7.26 16.71 18.87
CA LYS A 252 -7.94 17.44 19.94
C LYS A 252 -8.34 16.50 21.07
N ARG A 253 -8.15 16.97 22.31
CA ARG A 253 -8.64 16.33 23.52
C ARG A 253 -9.99 16.94 23.91
N LEU A 254 -10.98 16.09 24.14
CA LEU A 254 -12.31 16.45 24.60
C LEU A 254 -12.37 16.57 26.13
N GLU A 255 -13.45 17.19 26.65
CA GLU A 255 -13.66 17.37 28.08
C GLU A 255 -13.73 16.05 28.87
N ASN A 256 -14.17 14.96 28.22
CA ASN A 256 -14.28 13.61 28.79
C ASN A 256 -12.98 12.78 28.64
N ASP A 257 -11.85 13.41 28.35
CA ASP A 257 -10.55 12.77 28.13
C ASP A 257 -10.45 11.90 26.86
N GLU A 258 -11.44 11.92 26.00
CA GLU A 258 -11.38 11.32 24.69
C GLU A 258 -10.61 12.19 23.68
N LEU A 259 -10.12 11.54 22.64
CA LEU A 259 -9.39 12.19 21.55
C LEU A 259 -10.22 12.18 20.27
N ILE A 260 -10.06 13.22 19.48
CA ILE A 260 -10.55 13.30 18.09
C ILE A 260 -9.40 13.71 17.18
N VAL A 261 -9.29 13.04 16.03
CA VAL A 261 -8.36 13.39 14.96
C VAL A 261 -9.12 14.04 13.82
N THR A 262 -8.61 15.15 13.31
CA THR A 262 -9.18 15.87 12.17
C THR A 262 -8.13 16.04 11.09
N ILE A 263 -8.44 15.59 9.87
CA ILE A 263 -7.64 15.89 8.67
C ILE A 263 -8.17 17.19 8.07
N LYS A 264 -7.37 18.26 8.10
CA LYS A 264 -7.75 19.58 7.56
C LYS A 264 -7.53 19.66 6.06
N GLY A 265 -6.51 18.98 5.57
CA GLY A 265 -6.14 18.98 4.17
C GLY A 265 -4.75 18.40 3.95
N VAL A 266 -4.16 18.74 2.81
CA VAL A 266 -2.81 18.35 2.43
C VAL A 266 -2.05 19.60 1.99
N ASP A 267 -0.89 19.81 2.59
CA ASP A 267 -0.01 20.90 2.22
C ASP A 267 0.81 20.54 0.99
N VAL A 268 0.67 21.28 -0.08
CA VAL A 268 1.36 21.07 -1.35
C VAL A 268 2.29 22.25 -1.66
N TYR A 269 3.52 21.94 -2.00
CA TYR A 269 4.47 22.96 -2.40
C TYR A 269 4.21 23.48 -3.82
N ASP A 270 4.00 24.78 -3.98
CA ASP A 270 3.95 25.43 -5.29
C ASP A 270 5.35 25.94 -5.69
N PRO A 271 6.06 25.24 -6.59
CA PRO A 271 7.40 25.64 -7.01
C PRO A 271 7.42 26.96 -7.76
N LYS A 272 6.27 27.40 -8.30
CA LYS A 272 6.17 28.66 -9.04
C LYS A 272 6.05 29.86 -8.10
N LYS A 273 5.33 29.69 -7.00
CA LYS A 273 5.11 30.76 -6.02
C LYS A 273 6.08 30.71 -4.84
N ASP A 274 6.78 29.59 -4.66
CA ASP A 274 7.62 29.31 -3.50
C ASP A 274 6.84 29.29 -2.17
N GLU A 275 5.59 28.90 -2.26
CA GLU A 275 4.68 28.86 -1.12
C GLU A 275 4.14 27.46 -0.90
N VAL A 276 3.87 27.14 0.36
CA VAL A 276 3.08 25.95 0.69
C VAL A 276 1.62 26.35 0.61
N ARG A 277 0.87 25.61 -0.18
CA ARG A 277 -0.57 25.78 -0.34
C ARG A 277 -1.27 24.64 0.38
N SER A 278 -2.17 24.96 1.31
CA SER A 278 -3.07 23.95 1.87
C SER A 278 -4.20 23.67 0.89
N ASP A 279 -4.26 22.45 0.39
CA ASP A 279 -5.36 21.96 -0.41
C ASP A 279 -6.37 21.23 0.50
N ASN A 280 -7.62 21.10 0.02
CA ASN A 280 -8.68 20.41 0.75
C ASN A 280 -8.39 18.91 0.87
N ALA A 281 -9.10 18.25 1.78
CA ALA A 281 -9.05 16.78 1.96
C ALA A 281 -9.61 15.97 0.78
N ASP A 282 -10.09 16.63 -0.29
CA ASP A 282 -10.68 15.98 -1.48
C ASP A 282 -9.67 15.14 -2.28
N ASP A 283 -8.37 15.39 -2.11
CA ASP A 283 -7.30 14.63 -2.76
C ASP A 283 -6.87 13.40 -1.93
N ILE A 284 -7.51 13.16 -0.78
CA ILE A 284 -7.30 12.01 0.08
C ILE A 284 -8.38 10.97 -0.22
N ASP A 285 -7.99 9.81 -0.71
CA ASP A 285 -8.92 8.71 -0.96
C ASP A 285 -9.28 7.95 0.32
N CYS A 286 -8.28 7.75 1.19
CA CYS A 286 -8.45 7.01 2.44
C CYS A 286 -7.50 7.55 3.51
N TRP A 287 -7.99 7.57 4.75
CA TRP A 287 -7.11 7.70 5.90
C TRP A 287 -7.52 6.73 7.00
N MET A 288 -6.52 6.29 7.75
CA MET A 288 -6.64 5.26 8.76
C MET A 288 -6.04 5.77 10.06
N LEU A 289 -6.62 5.33 11.15
CA LEU A 289 -6.19 5.70 12.50
C LEU A 289 -5.94 4.44 13.32
N ASP A 290 -4.71 4.34 13.84
CA ASP A 290 -4.38 3.46 14.94
C ASP A 290 -4.48 4.26 16.24
N THR A 291 -5.49 3.94 17.05
CA THR A 291 -5.79 4.67 18.28
C THR A 291 -4.92 4.26 19.47
N ASP A 292 -4.05 3.26 19.31
CA ASP A 292 -3.15 2.76 20.36
C ASP A 292 -1.92 2.12 19.73
N TYR A 293 -1.07 2.98 19.14
CA TYR A 293 0.08 2.57 18.34
C TYR A 293 1.23 2.08 19.22
N ASN A 294 1.72 0.86 18.94
CA ASN A 294 2.75 0.19 19.74
C ASN A 294 4.16 0.21 19.11
N GLU A 295 4.37 0.95 18.03
CA GLU A 295 5.63 1.02 17.25
C GLU A 295 6.03 -0.26 16.51
N GLU A 296 5.30 -1.36 16.66
CA GLU A 296 5.61 -2.63 15.96
C GLU A 296 4.83 -2.77 14.66
N ALA A 297 3.52 -2.54 14.72
CA ALA A 297 2.64 -2.66 13.57
C ALA A 297 1.52 -1.63 13.62
N PHE A 298 1.10 -1.15 12.45
CA PHE A 298 -0.03 -0.23 12.32
C PHE A 298 -1.35 -1.02 12.27
N PHE A 299 -2.20 -0.85 13.27
CA PHE A 299 -3.54 -1.43 13.32
C PHE A 299 -4.58 -0.42 12.87
N ALA A 300 -5.21 -0.63 11.73
CA ALA A 300 -6.31 0.22 11.26
C ALA A 300 -7.57 -0.02 12.10
N ARG A 301 -7.70 0.71 13.21
CA ARG A 301 -8.86 0.63 14.13
C ARG A 301 -10.02 1.47 13.66
N GLN A 302 -9.75 2.58 12.97
CA GLN A 302 -10.74 3.41 12.29
C GLN A 302 -10.26 3.70 10.88
N VAL A 303 -11.18 3.67 9.91
CA VAL A 303 -10.89 3.90 8.49
C VAL A 303 -11.92 4.85 7.92
N TYR A 304 -11.47 5.83 7.14
CA TYR A 304 -12.30 6.89 6.58
C TYR A 304 -11.96 7.16 5.11
N PHE A 305 -12.95 7.59 4.34
CA PHE A 305 -12.87 7.83 2.89
C PHE A 305 -13.40 9.23 2.54
N PRO A 306 -12.63 10.30 2.79
CA PRO A 306 -13.10 11.67 2.58
C PRO A 306 -13.31 12.04 1.10
N GLY A 307 -12.71 11.32 0.17
CA GLY A 307 -12.83 11.54 -1.29
C GLY A 307 -14.24 11.39 -1.89
N ARG A 308 -15.27 11.25 -1.04
CA ARG A 308 -16.72 11.30 -1.36
C ARG A 308 -17.16 10.43 -2.52
N ASP A 309 -17.82 11.07 -3.52
CA ASP A 309 -18.51 10.34 -4.58
C ASP A 309 -17.58 9.54 -5.49
N LYS A 310 -16.36 9.98 -5.73
CA LYS A 310 -15.39 9.25 -6.58
C LYS A 310 -15.02 7.91 -5.96
N VAL A 311 -14.74 7.91 -4.65
CA VAL A 311 -14.36 6.70 -3.92
C VAL A 311 -15.57 5.79 -3.76
N TYR A 312 -16.74 6.34 -3.47
CA TYR A 312 -18.01 5.61 -3.41
C TYR A 312 -18.31 4.88 -4.72
N ASP A 313 -18.23 5.59 -5.85
CA ASP A 313 -18.50 5.01 -7.17
C ASP A 313 -17.49 3.94 -7.55
N ALA A 314 -16.22 4.13 -7.18
CA ALA A 314 -15.18 3.13 -7.38
C ALA A 314 -15.45 1.85 -6.58
N PHE A 315 -15.81 1.96 -5.31
CA PHE A 315 -16.18 0.82 -4.47
C PHE A 315 -17.44 0.12 -4.96
N LYS A 316 -18.49 0.88 -5.30
CA LYS A 316 -19.72 0.34 -5.85
C LYS A 316 -19.47 -0.48 -7.12
N LYS A 317 -18.64 0.04 -8.01
CA LYS A 317 -18.26 -0.64 -9.26
C LYS A 317 -17.40 -1.88 -9.01
N PHE A 318 -16.43 -1.78 -8.09
CA PHE A 318 -15.51 -2.87 -7.78
C PHE A 318 -16.22 -4.03 -7.07
N LEU A 319 -17.02 -3.72 -6.06
CA LEU A 319 -17.75 -4.71 -5.27
C LEU A 319 -18.98 -5.26 -5.99
N ASN A 320 -19.39 -4.61 -7.09
CA ASN A 320 -20.62 -4.93 -7.84
C ASN A 320 -21.86 -5.05 -6.90
N ASN A 321 -21.92 -4.18 -5.89
CA ASN A 321 -22.93 -4.20 -4.85
C ASN A 321 -23.40 -2.80 -4.52
N ASP A 322 -24.63 -2.67 -4.05
CA ASP A 322 -25.12 -1.42 -3.50
C ASP A 322 -24.59 -1.24 -2.08
N ILE A 323 -23.85 -0.16 -1.87
CA ILE A 323 -23.38 0.27 -0.55
C ILE A 323 -24.47 1.17 0.03
N ASP A 324 -24.88 0.89 1.27
CA ASP A 324 -25.82 1.76 1.97
C ASP A 324 -25.24 3.17 2.10
N ARG A 325 -26.00 4.18 1.70
CA ARG A 325 -25.52 5.55 1.63
C ARG A 325 -25.35 6.20 2.99
N GLU A 326 -26.21 5.87 3.94
CA GLU A 326 -26.10 6.36 5.32
C GLU A 326 -24.87 5.78 6.01
N GLU A 327 -24.62 4.49 5.83
CA GLU A 327 -23.41 3.82 6.33
C GLU A 327 -22.16 4.42 5.68
N TRP A 328 -22.19 4.69 4.36
CA TRP A 328 -21.09 5.33 3.67
C TRP A 328 -20.80 6.72 4.23
N GLU A 329 -21.82 7.54 4.44
CA GLU A 329 -21.67 8.90 5.01
C GLU A 329 -21.08 8.86 6.42
N SER A 330 -21.21 7.76 7.14
CA SER A 330 -20.60 7.58 8.46
C SER A 330 -19.07 7.48 8.41
N VAL A 331 -18.51 7.02 7.27
CA VAL A 331 -17.06 6.83 7.05
C VAL A 331 -16.49 7.81 6.03
N ALA A 332 -17.33 8.53 5.26
CA ALA A 332 -16.89 9.56 4.32
C ALA A 332 -16.59 10.88 5.04
N LYS A 333 -15.66 10.85 5.99
CA LYS A 333 -15.39 11.97 6.91
C LYS A 333 -13.89 12.25 7.02
N THR A 334 -13.62 13.51 7.32
CA THR A 334 -12.28 14.01 7.68
C THR A 334 -12.04 14.04 9.19
N VAL A 335 -13.05 13.68 9.99
CA VAL A 335 -13.01 13.71 11.45
C VAL A 335 -13.27 12.30 11.99
N SER A 336 -12.41 11.84 12.89
CA SER A 336 -12.55 10.54 13.53
C SER A 336 -13.76 10.46 14.46
N ARG A 337 -14.20 9.25 14.77
CA ARG A 337 -15.01 9.01 15.97
C ARG A 337 -14.14 9.29 17.21
N PRO A 338 -14.72 9.80 18.31
CA PRO A 338 -14.03 9.92 19.57
C PRO A 338 -13.50 8.55 20.03
N PHE A 339 -12.33 8.55 20.65
CA PHE A 339 -11.72 7.34 21.20
C PHE A 339 -10.98 7.67 22.51
N PRO A 340 -10.86 6.72 23.44
CA PRO A 340 -10.16 6.94 24.70
C PRO A 340 -8.66 7.16 24.45
N ARG A 341 -8.03 7.88 25.36
CA ARG A 341 -6.57 8.03 25.33
C ARG A 341 -5.91 6.66 25.43
N PRO A 342 -4.94 6.36 24.53
CA PRO A 342 -4.26 5.06 24.51
C PRO A 342 -3.32 4.85 25.71
N ASP A 343 -3.18 3.59 26.12
CA ASP A 343 -2.23 3.22 27.17
C ASP A 343 -0.77 3.41 26.73
N THR A 344 -0.49 3.27 25.42
CA THR A 344 0.83 3.54 24.83
C THR A 344 1.20 5.01 24.82
N GLY A 345 0.24 5.92 25.03
CA GLY A 345 0.42 7.36 24.90
C GLY A 345 0.66 7.82 23.46
N ARG A 346 0.42 6.97 22.47
CA ARG A 346 0.69 7.25 21.04
C ARG A 346 -0.43 6.79 20.15
N ILE A 347 -0.67 7.59 19.13
CA ILE A 347 -1.56 7.25 18.02
C ILE A 347 -0.80 7.39 16.72
N ALA A 348 -1.20 6.65 15.69
CA ALA A 348 -0.65 6.80 14.35
C ALA A 348 -1.77 7.06 13.33
N VAL A 349 -1.52 8.00 12.43
CA VAL A 349 -2.45 8.36 11.35
C VAL A 349 -1.77 8.07 10.03
N LYS A 350 -2.39 7.24 9.20
CA LYS A 350 -1.93 6.91 7.86
C LYS A 350 -2.90 7.51 6.84
N VAL A 351 -2.38 8.29 5.90
CA VAL A 351 -3.15 8.96 4.85
C VAL A 351 -2.71 8.44 3.50
N ILE A 352 -3.67 8.09 2.64
CA ILE A 352 -3.44 7.55 1.30
C ILE A 352 -4.14 8.46 0.28
N ASN A 353 -3.39 8.88 -0.73
CA ASN A 353 -3.92 9.69 -1.81
C ASN A 353 -4.46 8.83 -2.96
N HIS A 354 -5.06 9.49 -3.97
CA HIS A 354 -5.60 8.84 -5.16
C HIS A 354 -4.54 8.19 -6.09
N PHE A 355 -3.25 8.35 -5.80
CA PHE A 355 -2.16 7.64 -6.49
C PHE A 355 -1.71 6.39 -5.75
N GLY A 356 -2.24 6.15 -4.54
CA GLY A 356 -1.82 5.06 -3.67
C GLY A 356 -0.58 5.36 -2.83
N ASP A 357 -0.10 6.62 -2.86
CA ASP A 357 0.99 7.01 -1.96
C ASP A 357 0.48 7.17 -0.55
N GLU A 358 1.28 6.73 0.41
CA GLU A 358 0.94 6.79 1.82
C GLU A 358 1.93 7.65 2.61
N VAL A 359 1.39 8.39 3.56
CA VAL A 359 2.14 9.11 4.60
C VAL A 359 1.61 8.67 5.96
N MET A 360 2.50 8.39 6.89
CA MET A 360 2.15 8.03 8.26
C MET A 360 2.74 9.08 9.22
N LYS A 361 1.89 9.63 10.09
CA LYS A 361 2.29 10.50 11.20
C LYS A 361 1.96 9.85 12.53
N ILE A 362 2.86 9.99 13.49
CA ILE A 362 2.71 9.49 14.86
C ILE A 362 2.58 10.70 15.78
N PHE A 363 1.64 10.65 16.70
CA PHE A 363 1.38 11.71 17.68
C PHE A 363 1.50 11.14 19.09
N GLU A 364 2.24 11.83 19.95
CA GLU A 364 2.22 11.62 21.40
C GLU A 364 1.01 12.37 21.98
N VAL A 365 0.17 11.68 22.77
CA VAL A 365 -1.13 12.20 23.24
C VAL A 365 -1.34 12.03 24.73
#